data_7d5e4b9b8b07c110626e0f8825c8f618
#
_entry.id   7d5e4b9b8b07c110626e0f8825c8f618
#
_cell.length_a   1.000
_cell.length_b   1.000
_cell.length_c   1.000
_cell.angle_alpha   90.00
_cell.angle_beta   90.00
_cell.angle_gamma   90.00
#
_symmetry.space_group_name_H-M   'P 1'
#
loop_
_entity.id
_entity.type
_entity.pdbx_description
1 polymer ?
#
loop_
_entity_poly.entity_id
_entity_poly.type
_entity_poly.pdbx_seq_one_letter_code
_entity_poly.pdbx_strand_id
1 'polypeptide(L)'
;MWNRSRRVTLATKITVDHVCASAAIPLVFQPVRLKIPRGTAFFGDGCVRLQQPLSPVIRLGADRVFAIGVRCENLEHQVETANGKDPSLAQVMGLIFNVMFLDHLATDIEHLERLNELLGNGHISESGVDGCERMRPLTQLLMTPSVDLGQLAEQHQRDMPYLIQYFVNGLARDAASCSDLSSYLLFTSNYTRALIDLGYADASQRIDEIESFLYSPDEWKASRRERRN
;
A
#
# COMPACT_ATOMS: atom_id res chain seq x y z
N MET A 1 -23.15 -1.07 9.63
CA MET A 1 -21.88 -1.59 10.18
C MET A 1 -21.55 -2.90 9.48
N TRP A 2 -20.37 -2.99 8.89
CA TRP A 2 -19.96 -4.19 8.16
C TRP A 2 -19.31 -5.19 9.11
N ASN A 3 -19.90 -6.37 9.26
CA ASN A 3 -19.38 -7.48 10.07
C ASN A 3 -19.04 -8.67 9.18
N ARG A 4 -17.83 -9.18 9.27
CA ARG A 4 -17.42 -10.48 8.74
C ARG A 4 -17.15 -11.45 9.89
N SER A 5 -17.27 -12.76 9.64
CA SER A 5 -17.03 -13.82 10.64
C SER A 5 -15.67 -13.73 11.37
N ARG A 6 -14.70 -12.99 10.81
CA ARG A 6 -13.35 -12.82 11.38
C ARG A 6 -12.94 -11.36 11.63
N ARG A 7 -13.85 -10.37 11.42
CA ARG A 7 -13.57 -8.94 11.63
C ARG A 7 -14.71 -8.30 12.38
N VAL A 8 -14.38 -7.60 13.45
CA VAL A 8 -15.34 -6.85 14.28
C VAL A 8 -15.08 -5.38 14.07
N THR A 9 -16.11 -4.62 13.71
CA THR A 9 -16.05 -3.17 13.59
C THR A 9 -16.56 -2.54 14.86
N LEU A 10 -15.77 -1.67 15.47
CA LEU A 10 -16.12 -0.92 16.66
C LEU A 10 -16.18 0.57 16.33
N ALA A 11 -17.28 1.21 16.65
CA ALA A 11 -17.35 2.67 16.60
C ALA A 11 -16.55 3.24 17.77
N THR A 12 -15.48 3.96 17.47
CA THR A 12 -14.61 4.57 18.47
C THR A 12 -14.03 5.90 17.96
N LYS A 13 -13.63 6.75 18.89
CA LYS A 13 -12.89 7.97 18.53
C LYS A 13 -11.44 7.57 18.27
N ILE A 14 -10.95 7.88 17.07
CA ILE A 14 -9.56 7.63 16.69
C ILE A 14 -8.63 8.56 17.47
N THR A 15 -7.60 8.01 18.07
CA THR A 15 -6.55 8.70 18.84
C THR A 15 -5.19 8.41 18.23
N VAL A 16 -4.16 9.11 18.71
CA VAL A 16 -2.75 8.85 18.32
C VAL A 16 -2.37 7.40 18.56
N ASP A 17 -2.82 6.79 19.66
CA ASP A 17 -2.53 5.38 19.95
C ASP A 17 -3.08 4.43 18.87
N HIS A 18 -4.25 4.74 18.29
CA HIS A 18 -4.79 3.94 17.18
C HIS A 18 -3.91 4.06 15.92
N VAL A 19 -3.39 5.25 15.64
CA VAL A 19 -2.46 5.47 14.53
C VAL A 19 -1.15 4.74 14.77
N CYS A 20 -0.58 4.87 15.97
CA CYS A 20 0.63 4.13 16.37
C CYS A 20 0.42 2.61 16.29
N ALA A 21 -0.75 2.11 16.71
CA ALA A 21 -1.07 0.69 16.60
C ALA A 21 -1.15 0.23 15.14
N SER A 22 -1.70 1.06 14.25
CA SER A 22 -1.81 0.76 12.82
C SER A 22 -0.45 0.74 12.12
N ALA A 23 0.53 1.49 12.63
CA ALA A 23 1.88 1.58 12.09
C ALA A 23 2.91 0.71 12.85
N ALA A 24 2.46 -0.09 13.82
CA ALA A 24 3.35 -0.93 14.63
C ALA A 24 3.73 -2.20 13.88
N ILE A 25 4.74 -2.09 13.00
CA ILE A 25 5.31 -3.20 12.23
C ILE A 25 5.82 -4.28 13.19
N PRO A 26 5.36 -5.54 13.05
CA PRO A 26 5.80 -6.64 13.89
C PRO A 26 7.34 -6.80 13.87
N LEU A 27 7.90 -7.19 14.99
CA LEU A 27 9.35 -7.35 15.24
C LEU A 27 10.13 -6.02 15.33
N VAL A 28 9.64 -4.94 14.73
CA VAL A 28 10.29 -3.61 14.74
C VAL A 28 9.75 -2.74 15.86
N PHE A 29 8.42 -2.66 15.97
CA PHE A 29 7.75 -1.83 16.97
C PHE A 29 6.96 -2.69 17.97
N GLN A 30 6.85 -2.18 19.19
CA GLN A 30 6.05 -2.83 20.22
C GLN A 30 4.55 -2.68 19.90
N PRO A 31 3.74 -3.74 20.11
CA PRO A 31 2.29 -3.64 19.98
C PRO A 31 1.71 -2.60 20.93
N VAL A 32 0.76 -1.82 20.45
CA VAL A 32 0.11 -0.76 21.22
C VAL A 32 -1.11 -1.29 21.97
N ARG A 33 -1.22 -0.94 23.24
CA ARG A 33 -2.32 -1.34 24.11
C ARG A 33 -3.50 -0.39 23.96
N LEU A 34 -4.63 -0.89 23.45
CA LEU A 34 -5.86 -0.09 23.29
C LEU A 34 -7.00 -0.61 24.18
N LYS A 35 -7.84 0.31 24.60
CA LYS A 35 -9.10 0.00 25.32
C LYS A 35 -10.16 -0.44 24.32
N ILE A 36 -10.81 -1.55 24.60
CA ILE A 36 -11.95 -2.07 23.85
C ILE A 36 -13.13 -2.30 24.81
N PRO A 37 -14.39 -2.43 24.34
CA PRO A 37 -15.56 -2.58 25.21
C PRO A 37 -15.48 -3.75 26.20
N ARG A 38 -14.69 -4.78 25.88
CA ARG A 38 -14.51 -5.97 26.72
C ARG A 38 -13.21 -5.96 27.55
N GLY A 39 -12.51 -4.82 27.63
CA GLY A 39 -11.25 -4.71 28.37
C GLY A 39 -10.15 -4.01 27.60
N THR A 40 -8.95 -4.57 27.58
CA THR A 40 -7.80 -4.05 26.85
C THR A 40 -7.19 -5.16 25.98
N ALA A 41 -6.72 -4.78 24.80
CA ALA A 41 -6.02 -5.69 23.90
C ALA A 41 -4.79 -5.02 23.28
N PHE A 42 -3.85 -5.81 22.80
CA PHE A 42 -2.68 -5.33 22.07
C PHE A 42 -2.95 -5.37 20.57
N PHE A 43 -2.58 -4.29 19.90
CA PHE A 43 -2.76 -4.11 18.46
C PHE A 43 -1.43 -3.81 17.80
N GLY A 44 -1.25 -4.34 16.61
CA GLY A 44 -0.12 -4.07 15.71
C GLY A 44 -0.62 -3.77 14.32
N ASP A 45 0.29 -3.62 13.36
CA ASP A 45 -0.01 -3.27 11.99
C ASP A 45 -1.05 -4.21 11.36
N GLY A 46 -2.07 -3.62 10.78
CA GLY A 46 -3.18 -4.32 10.16
C GLY A 46 -2.84 -5.02 8.85
N CYS A 47 -1.78 -4.60 8.16
CA CYS A 47 -1.34 -5.16 6.88
C CYS A 47 -1.06 -6.66 6.96
N VAL A 48 -0.53 -7.14 8.10
CA VAL A 48 -0.31 -8.58 8.36
C VAL A 48 -1.55 -9.45 8.10
N ARG A 49 -2.74 -8.88 8.21
CA ARG A 49 -4.02 -9.58 8.05
C ARG A 49 -4.89 -9.03 6.92
N LEU A 50 -4.45 -7.97 6.27
CA LEU A 50 -5.21 -7.27 5.23
C LEU A 50 -4.85 -7.82 3.84
N GLN A 51 -5.32 -9.00 3.52
CA GLN A 51 -5.06 -9.67 2.23
C GLN A 51 -5.85 -9.05 1.04
N GLN A 52 -6.84 -8.21 1.31
CA GLN A 52 -7.70 -7.57 0.31
C GLN A 52 -7.92 -6.12 0.70
N PRO A 53 -6.97 -5.21 0.39
CA PRO A 53 -7.05 -3.81 0.80
C PRO A 53 -8.23 -3.06 0.17
N LEU A 54 -8.68 -3.44 -1.02
CA LEU A 54 -9.80 -2.79 -1.72
C LEU A 54 -11.17 -3.24 -1.20
N SER A 55 -11.27 -4.44 -0.65
CA SER A 55 -12.54 -5.01 -0.19
C SER A 55 -13.35 -4.11 0.78
N PRO A 56 -12.77 -3.41 1.77
CA PRO A 56 -13.51 -2.48 2.62
C PRO A 56 -14.11 -1.31 1.86
N VAL A 57 -13.35 -0.71 0.93
CA VAL A 57 -13.78 0.46 0.14
C VAL A 57 -14.94 0.09 -0.78
N ILE A 58 -14.83 -1.05 -1.48
CA ILE A 58 -15.87 -1.59 -2.35
C ILE A 58 -17.17 -1.83 -1.57
N ARG A 59 -17.07 -2.44 -0.38
CA ARG A 59 -18.23 -2.74 0.47
C ARG A 59 -18.87 -1.51 1.12
N LEU A 60 -18.14 -0.42 1.23
CA LEU A 60 -18.68 0.87 1.66
C LEU A 60 -19.42 1.59 0.52
N GLY A 61 -19.43 1.02 -0.67
CA GLY A 61 -20.22 1.50 -1.79
C GLY A 61 -19.45 2.45 -2.72
N ALA A 62 -18.11 2.39 -2.76
CA ALA A 62 -17.34 3.18 -3.70
C ALA A 62 -17.67 2.81 -5.16
N ASP A 63 -17.85 3.81 -6.02
CA ASP A 63 -18.07 3.64 -7.46
C ASP A 63 -16.74 3.72 -8.24
N ARG A 64 -15.75 4.41 -7.65
CA ARG A 64 -14.41 4.57 -8.20
C ARG A 64 -13.39 4.34 -7.12
N VAL A 65 -12.29 3.68 -7.44
CA VAL A 65 -11.19 3.39 -6.50
C VAL A 65 -9.90 3.95 -7.05
N PHE A 66 -9.35 4.95 -6.37
CA PHE A 66 -8.01 5.45 -6.63
C PHE A 66 -7.06 4.78 -5.65
N ALA A 67 -6.21 3.88 -6.14
CA ALA A 67 -5.24 3.14 -5.36
C ALA A 67 -3.84 3.72 -5.56
N ILE A 68 -3.10 3.89 -4.47
CA ILE A 68 -1.69 4.31 -4.49
C ILE A 68 -0.87 3.16 -3.93
N GLY A 69 -0.08 2.55 -4.81
CA GLY A 69 0.88 1.51 -4.45
C GLY A 69 2.21 2.10 -4.02
N VAL A 70 3.02 1.31 -3.37
CA VAL A 70 4.39 1.67 -2.93
C VAL A 70 5.45 0.81 -3.62
N ARG A 71 5.04 -0.11 -4.51
CA ARG A 71 5.94 -0.94 -5.31
C ARG A 71 6.06 -0.37 -6.73
N CYS A 72 7.27 -0.23 -7.22
CA CYS A 72 7.54 0.11 -8.61
C CYS A 72 7.18 -1.09 -9.51
N GLU A 73 6.36 -0.89 -10.54
CA GLU A 73 5.94 -1.95 -11.48
C GLU A 73 7.07 -2.32 -12.47
N ASN A 74 7.97 -1.37 -12.77
CA ASN A 74 9.04 -1.55 -13.74
C ASN A 74 10.25 -2.34 -13.21
N LEU A 75 10.15 -2.94 -12.06
CA LEU A 75 11.10 -3.94 -11.63
C LEU A 75 10.91 -5.19 -12.50
N GLU A 76 11.45 -5.15 -13.74
CA GLU A 76 11.90 -6.40 -14.36
C GLU A 76 12.64 -7.15 -13.26
N HIS A 77 12.20 -8.36 -12.99
CA HIS A 77 12.76 -9.21 -11.96
C HIS A 77 14.29 -9.18 -12.13
N GLN A 78 14.94 -8.31 -11.41
CA GLN A 78 16.33 -8.50 -11.09
C GLN A 78 16.33 -9.75 -10.19
N VAL A 79 16.29 -10.89 -10.87
CA VAL A 79 16.78 -12.11 -10.26
C VAL A 79 18.24 -11.75 -9.98
N GLU A 80 18.50 -11.26 -8.78
CA GLU A 80 19.85 -11.15 -8.27
C GLU A 80 20.40 -12.55 -8.44
N THR A 81 21.18 -12.73 -9.51
CA THR A 81 21.91 -13.97 -9.72
C THR A 81 22.77 -14.11 -8.48
N ALA A 82 22.35 -15.02 -7.62
CA ALA A 82 23.03 -15.29 -6.37
C ALA A 82 24.49 -15.55 -6.73
N ASN A 83 25.39 -14.63 -6.40
CA ASN A 83 26.83 -14.77 -6.63
C ASN A 83 27.42 -15.88 -5.76
N GLY A 84 26.71 -17.02 -5.64
CA GLY A 84 27.11 -18.19 -4.86
C GLY A 84 27.12 -17.98 -3.33
N LYS A 85 26.55 -16.87 -2.84
CA LYS A 85 26.42 -16.58 -1.40
C LYS A 85 24.98 -16.85 -0.93
N ASP A 86 24.88 -17.43 0.26
CA ASP A 86 23.57 -17.59 0.92
C ASP A 86 22.94 -16.22 1.23
N PRO A 87 21.60 -16.08 1.15
CA PRO A 87 20.92 -14.84 1.48
C PRO A 87 21.18 -14.43 2.94
N SER A 88 21.35 -13.14 3.16
CA SER A 88 21.46 -12.58 4.52
C SER A 88 20.11 -12.57 5.23
N LEU A 89 20.12 -12.50 6.56
CA LEU A 89 18.88 -12.38 7.31
C LEU A 89 18.11 -11.10 6.94
N ALA A 90 18.81 -10.01 6.60
CA ALA A 90 18.19 -8.77 6.13
C ALA A 90 17.44 -8.95 4.81
N GLN A 91 17.99 -9.69 3.85
CA GLN A 91 17.31 -10.03 2.58
C GLN A 91 16.06 -10.87 2.83
N VAL A 92 16.16 -11.90 3.67
CA VAL A 92 15.00 -12.73 4.05
C VAL A 92 13.91 -11.90 4.73
N MET A 93 14.29 -11.00 5.64
CA MET A 93 13.35 -10.09 6.32
C MET A 93 12.73 -9.08 5.35
N GLY A 94 13.53 -8.51 4.44
CA GLY A 94 13.03 -7.62 3.38
C GLY A 94 11.99 -8.32 2.50
N LEU A 95 12.29 -9.54 2.05
CA LEU A 95 11.34 -10.35 1.28
C LEU A 95 10.04 -10.62 2.06
N ILE A 96 10.12 -10.99 3.33
CA ILE A 96 8.94 -11.21 4.18
C ILE A 96 8.11 -9.91 4.28
N PHE A 97 8.74 -8.75 4.45
CA PHE A 97 8.05 -7.48 4.52
C PHE A 97 7.43 -7.10 3.16
N ASN A 98 8.11 -7.33 2.05
CA ASN A 98 7.56 -7.12 0.72
C ASN A 98 6.29 -7.95 0.50
N VAL A 99 6.32 -9.23 0.81
CA VAL A 99 5.15 -10.11 0.72
C VAL A 99 4.02 -9.65 1.65
N MET A 100 4.35 -9.17 2.87
CA MET A 100 3.33 -8.74 3.83
C MET A 100 2.69 -7.39 3.49
N PHE A 101 3.44 -6.45 2.91
CA PHE A 101 3.01 -5.06 2.77
C PHE A 101 2.76 -4.63 1.33
N LEU A 102 3.45 -5.21 0.34
CA LEU A 102 3.44 -4.72 -1.04
C LEU A 102 2.59 -5.55 -2.00
N ASP A 103 2.62 -6.86 -1.91
CA ASP A 103 2.08 -7.73 -2.96
C ASP A 103 0.54 -7.81 -2.98
N HIS A 104 -0.11 -7.47 -1.88
CA HIS A 104 -1.57 -7.63 -1.75
C HIS A 104 -2.37 -6.64 -2.60
N LEU A 105 -1.87 -5.44 -2.83
CA LEU A 105 -2.60 -4.42 -3.61
C LEU A 105 -2.64 -4.79 -5.09
N ALA A 106 -1.52 -5.18 -5.67
CA ALA A 106 -1.43 -5.57 -7.08
C ALA A 106 -2.37 -6.76 -7.37
N THR A 107 -2.30 -7.80 -6.56
CA THR A 107 -3.19 -8.98 -6.68
C THR A 107 -4.68 -8.61 -6.56
N ASP A 108 -5.02 -7.69 -5.65
CA ASP A 108 -6.42 -7.28 -5.45
C ASP A 108 -6.94 -6.44 -6.62
N ILE A 109 -6.07 -5.64 -7.25
CA ILE A 109 -6.35 -4.89 -8.49
C ILE A 109 -6.58 -5.85 -9.66
N GLU A 110 -5.68 -6.82 -9.89
CA GLU A 110 -5.84 -7.84 -10.94
C GLU A 110 -7.16 -8.63 -10.79
N HIS A 111 -7.52 -8.98 -9.56
CA HIS A 111 -8.81 -9.61 -9.28
C HIS A 111 -10.00 -8.71 -9.64
N LEU A 112 -9.91 -7.41 -9.36
CA LEU A 112 -10.95 -6.46 -9.68
C LEU A 112 -11.10 -6.28 -11.20
N GLU A 113 -10.01 -6.20 -11.94
CA GLU A 113 -10.00 -6.15 -13.40
C GLU A 113 -10.68 -7.37 -14.01
N ARG A 114 -10.29 -8.55 -13.56
CA ARG A 114 -10.91 -9.79 -14.02
C ARG A 114 -12.42 -9.84 -13.71
N LEU A 115 -12.84 -9.36 -12.56
CA LEU A 115 -14.27 -9.26 -12.23
C LEU A 115 -15.01 -8.27 -13.14
N ASN A 116 -14.40 -7.12 -13.43
CA ASN A 116 -14.96 -6.14 -14.38
C ASN A 116 -15.12 -6.73 -15.80
N GLU A 117 -14.13 -7.47 -16.27
CA GLU A 117 -14.21 -8.18 -17.57
C GLU A 117 -15.34 -9.19 -17.61
N LEU A 118 -15.49 -9.99 -16.56
CA LEU A 118 -16.56 -11.00 -16.47
C LEU A 118 -17.96 -10.37 -16.43
N LEU A 119 -18.09 -9.23 -15.76
CA LEU A 119 -19.34 -8.46 -15.72
C LEU A 119 -19.62 -7.81 -17.09
N GLY A 120 -18.61 -7.22 -17.73
CA GLY A 120 -18.75 -6.58 -19.04
C GLY A 120 -19.10 -7.56 -20.17
N ASN A 121 -18.61 -8.79 -20.09
CA ASN A 121 -18.89 -9.85 -21.06
C ASN A 121 -20.22 -10.62 -20.78
N GLY A 122 -20.98 -10.21 -19.75
CA GLY A 122 -22.26 -10.84 -19.42
C GLY A 122 -22.16 -12.25 -18.86
N HIS A 123 -20.94 -12.72 -18.51
CA HIS A 123 -20.72 -14.05 -17.90
C HIS A 123 -21.26 -14.12 -16.46
N ILE A 124 -21.39 -13.00 -15.81
CA ILE A 124 -21.98 -12.90 -14.47
C ILE A 124 -23.17 -11.94 -14.58
N SER A 125 -24.36 -12.41 -14.17
CA SER A 125 -25.55 -11.58 -14.14
C SER A 125 -25.43 -10.55 -13.03
N GLU A 126 -25.78 -9.28 -13.34
CA GLU A 126 -25.95 -8.23 -12.33
C GLU A 126 -27.10 -8.52 -11.37
N SER A 127 -27.89 -9.56 -11.65
CA SER A 127 -29.02 -9.99 -10.82
C SER A 127 -28.49 -10.57 -9.53
N GLY A 128 -28.60 -9.82 -8.44
CA GLY A 128 -28.32 -10.33 -7.09
C GLY A 128 -29.22 -11.52 -6.81
N VAL A 129 -28.66 -12.63 -6.34
CA VAL A 129 -29.41 -13.64 -5.61
C VAL A 129 -29.91 -12.97 -4.31
N ASP A 130 -31.14 -13.21 -3.93
CA ASP A 130 -31.78 -12.61 -2.73
C ASP A 130 -30.78 -12.55 -1.55
N GLY A 131 -30.47 -11.31 -1.12
CA GLY A 131 -29.58 -11.05 0.01
C GLY A 131 -28.12 -10.75 -0.34
N CYS A 132 -27.67 -10.83 -1.61
CA CYS A 132 -26.37 -10.36 -2.05
C CYS A 132 -26.45 -8.98 -2.70
N GLU A 133 -25.53 -8.07 -2.35
CA GLU A 133 -25.36 -6.80 -3.05
C GLU A 133 -25.11 -7.08 -4.54
N ARG A 134 -25.77 -6.32 -5.41
CA ARG A 134 -25.55 -6.41 -6.87
C ARG A 134 -24.10 -6.17 -7.16
N MET A 135 -23.48 -7.09 -7.89
CA MET A 135 -22.15 -6.86 -8.46
C MET A 135 -22.25 -5.78 -9.52
N ARG A 136 -21.36 -4.80 -9.46
CA ARG A 136 -21.27 -3.69 -10.40
C ARG A 136 -19.81 -3.52 -10.83
N PRO A 137 -19.55 -3.13 -12.08
CA PRO A 137 -18.20 -2.79 -12.49
C PRO A 137 -17.73 -1.56 -11.72
N LEU A 138 -16.45 -1.54 -11.36
CA LEU A 138 -15.80 -0.47 -10.62
C LEU A 138 -14.69 0.13 -11.47
N THR A 139 -14.71 1.45 -11.61
CA THR A 139 -13.60 2.16 -12.23
C THR A 139 -12.45 2.26 -11.24
N GLN A 140 -11.26 1.90 -11.67
CA GLN A 140 -10.05 1.95 -10.85
C GLN A 140 -8.94 2.73 -11.53
N LEU A 141 -8.12 3.38 -10.72
CA LEU A 141 -6.86 3.99 -11.13
C LEU A 141 -5.79 3.57 -10.14
N LEU A 142 -4.73 2.91 -10.62
CA LEU A 142 -3.56 2.56 -9.82
C LEU A 142 -2.43 3.53 -10.14
N MET A 143 -1.83 4.09 -9.09
CA MET A 143 -0.57 4.82 -9.17
C MET A 143 0.49 4.09 -8.37
N THR A 144 1.65 3.91 -9.00
CA THR A 144 2.83 3.28 -8.42
C THR A 144 4.02 4.22 -8.60
N PRO A 145 5.02 4.16 -7.71
CA PRO A 145 6.22 4.99 -7.85
C PRO A 145 6.99 4.63 -9.13
N SER A 146 7.54 5.64 -9.80
CA SER A 146 8.39 5.47 -10.98
C SER A 146 9.79 4.92 -10.67
N VAL A 147 10.20 4.99 -9.40
CA VAL A 147 11.51 4.57 -8.90
C VAL A 147 11.34 3.55 -7.77
N ASP A 148 12.25 2.59 -7.68
CA ASP A 148 12.31 1.66 -6.56
C ASP A 148 12.64 2.39 -5.26
N LEU A 149 11.72 2.28 -4.28
CA LEU A 149 11.88 2.94 -2.98
C LEU A 149 13.02 2.35 -2.15
N GLY A 150 13.40 1.08 -2.37
CA GLY A 150 14.56 0.46 -1.78
C GLY A 150 15.86 1.13 -2.26
N GLN A 151 16.00 1.33 -3.57
CA GLN A 151 17.15 2.05 -4.15
C GLN A 151 17.21 3.50 -3.69
N LEU A 152 16.07 4.16 -3.57
CA LEU A 152 16.01 5.51 -3.02
C LEU A 152 16.43 5.53 -1.54
N ALA A 153 16.05 4.53 -0.76
CA ALA A 153 16.46 4.40 0.64
C ALA A 153 17.97 4.19 0.80
N GLU A 154 18.60 3.45 -0.11
CA GLU A 154 20.07 3.27 -0.11
C GLU A 154 20.83 4.59 -0.16
N GLN A 155 20.37 5.53 -0.97
CA GLN A 155 20.99 6.85 -1.10
C GLN A 155 20.95 7.65 0.21
N HIS A 156 19.98 7.35 1.08
CA HIS A 156 19.75 8.05 2.35
C HIS A 156 20.15 7.23 3.59
N GLN A 157 20.79 6.09 3.43
CA GLN A 157 21.19 5.21 4.56
C GLN A 157 22.04 5.93 5.62
N ARG A 158 22.86 6.89 5.19
CA ARG A 158 23.73 7.67 6.09
C ARG A 158 22.96 8.56 7.07
N ASP A 159 21.71 8.89 6.72
CA ASP A 159 20.83 9.72 7.55
C ASP A 159 20.13 8.90 8.65
N MET A 160 20.27 7.59 8.61
CA MET A 160 19.60 6.67 9.53
C MET A 160 20.17 6.82 10.95
N PRO A 161 19.31 6.84 11.99
CA PRO A 161 19.77 6.83 13.38
C PRO A 161 20.72 5.66 13.67
N TYR A 162 21.79 5.91 14.40
CA TYR A 162 22.85 4.92 14.66
C TYR A 162 22.36 3.57 15.16
N LEU A 163 21.36 3.55 16.02
CA LEU A 163 20.78 2.30 16.56
C LEU A 163 20.11 1.46 15.47
N ILE A 164 19.36 2.11 14.58
CA ILE A 164 18.68 1.43 13.46
C ILE A 164 19.71 0.96 12.44
N GLN A 165 20.69 1.82 12.13
CA GLN A 165 21.80 1.46 11.25
C GLN A 165 22.60 0.27 11.78
N TYR A 166 22.89 0.24 13.09
CA TYR A 166 23.56 -0.90 13.73
C TYR A 166 22.73 -2.19 13.63
N PHE A 167 21.41 -2.10 13.85
CA PHE A 167 20.50 -3.24 13.72
C PHE A 167 20.43 -3.75 12.29
N VAL A 168 20.22 -2.87 11.30
CA VAL A 168 20.15 -3.22 9.88
C VAL A 168 21.47 -3.81 9.41
N ASN A 169 22.62 -3.19 9.72
CA ASN A 169 23.95 -3.69 9.36
C ASN A 169 24.29 -5.01 10.07
N GLY A 170 23.81 -5.21 11.28
CA GLY A 170 24.00 -6.47 12.01
C GLY A 170 23.26 -7.66 11.38
N LEU A 171 22.17 -7.40 10.65
CA LEU A 171 21.42 -8.41 9.91
C LEU A 171 21.94 -8.61 8.47
N ALA A 172 22.66 -7.64 7.95
CA ALA A 172 23.19 -7.64 6.59
C ALA A 172 24.61 -8.16 6.51
N ARG A 173 24.93 -8.82 5.40
CA ARG A 173 26.30 -9.15 5.03
C ARG A 173 26.97 -8.07 4.19
N ASP A 174 26.17 -7.38 3.36
CA ASP A 174 26.61 -6.32 2.44
C ASP A 174 25.56 -5.19 2.45
N ALA A 175 25.96 -3.95 2.17
CA ALA A 175 25.07 -2.78 2.18
C ALA A 175 23.90 -2.89 1.18
N ALA A 176 24.12 -3.48 0.02
CA ALA A 176 23.09 -3.73 -1.00
C ALA A 176 22.01 -4.75 -0.52
N SER A 177 22.36 -5.60 0.45
CA SER A 177 21.43 -6.59 1.02
C SER A 177 20.36 -6.01 1.94
N CYS A 178 20.35 -4.69 2.14
CA CYS A 178 19.51 -4.01 3.12
C CYS A 178 18.52 -3.02 2.54
N SER A 179 18.50 -2.81 1.21
CA SER A 179 17.72 -1.74 0.57
C SER A 179 16.24 -1.83 0.94
N ASP A 180 15.65 -3.00 0.79
CA ASP A 180 14.24 -3.24 1.10
C ASP A 180 13.94 -2.99 2.58
N LEU A 181 14.71 -3.64 3.48
CA LEU A 181 14.51 -3.47 4.92
C LEU A 181 14.72 -2.01 5.36
N SER A 182 15.68 -1.32 4.75
CA SER A 182 15.97 0.09 5.02
C SER A 182 14.79 0.98 4.65
N SER A 183 14.11 0.74 3.54
CA SER A 183 12.97 1.54 3.11
C SER A 183 11.81 1.54 4.13
N TYR A 184 11.63 0.44 4.87
CA TYR A 184 10.61 0.33 5.93
C TYR A 184 11.02 1.02 7.24
N LEU A 185 12.31 1.26 7.48
CA LEU A 185 12.83 1.75 8.75
C LEU A 185 13.37 3.18 8.69
N LEU A 186 13.51 3.73 7.49
CA LEU A 186 14.13 5.03 7.25
C LEU A 186 13.11 6.16 7.39
N PHE A 187 12.87 6.63 8.62
CA PHE A 187 11.97 7.75 8.92
C PHE A 187 12.76 9.06 9.13
N THR A 188 13.59 9.44 8.15
CA THR A 188 14.37 10.70 8.21
C THR A 188 13.73 11.78 7.34
N SER A 189 13.96 13.04 7.69
CA SER A 189 13.37 14.17 6.97
C SER A 189 13.81 14.25 5.51
N ASN A 190 15.08 13.90 5.23
CA ASN A 190 15.62 13.93 3.87
C ASN A 190 14.97 12.87 2.98
N TYR A 191 14.88 11.63 3.48
CA TYR A 191 14.24 10.55 2.75
C TYR A 191 12.73 10.82 2.55
N THR A 192 12.04 11.26 3.60
CA THR A 192 10.60 11.58 3.51
C THR A 192 10.35 12.70 2.49
N ARG A 193 11.23 13.72 2.44
CA ARG A 193 11.13 14.78 1.43
C ARG A 193 11.36 14.25 0.03
N ALA A 194 12.36 13.40 -0.17
CA ALA A 194 12.61 12.76 -1.46
C ALA A 194 11.40 11.92 -1.93
N LEU A 195 10.72 11.20 -1.02
CA LEU A 195 9.48 10.48 -1.33
C LEU A 195 8.33 11.42 -1.72
N ILE A 196 8.19 12.55 -1.04
CA ILE A 196 7.18 13.57 -1.38
C ILE A 196 7.45 14.16 -2.76
N ASP A 197 8.70 14.53 -3.04
CA ASP A 197 9.10 15.10 -4.32
C ASP A 197 8.89 14.10 -5.47
N LEU A 198 9.24 12.81 -5.27
CA LEU A 198 8.96 11.73 -6.21
C LEU A 198 7.47 11.58 -6.47
N GLY A 199 6.66 11.46 -5.42
CA GLY A 199 5.20 11.31 -5.56
C GLY A 199 4.56 12.51 -6.25
N TYR A 200 5.07 13.72 -6.01
CA TYR A 200 4.61 14.93 -6.69
C TYR A 200 4.98 14.92 -8.18
N ALA A 201 6.19 14.48 -8.52
CA ALA A 201 6.63 14.36 -9.91
C ALA A 201 5.80 13.31 -10.67
N ASP A 202 5.61 12.12 -10.09
CA ASP A 202 4.83 11.04 -10.69
C ASP A 202 3.37 11.43 -10.91
N ALA A 203 2.75 12.04 -9.90
CA ALA A 203 1.37 12.54 -10.03
C ALA A 203 1.25 13.65 -11.08
N SER A 204 2.24 14.55 -11.19
CA SER A 204 2.25 15.62 -12.18
C SER A 204 2.37 15.10 -13.61
N GLN A 205 3.10 14.01 -13.82
CA GLN A 205 3.21 13.37 -15.15
C GLN A 205 1.89 12.73 -15.60
N ARG A 206 1.08 12.23 -14.66
CA ARG A 206 -0.19 11.56 -14.92
C ARG A 206 -1.40 12.44 -14.56
N ILE A 207 -1.24 13.75 -14.48
CA ILE A 207 -2.29 14.65 -13.98
C ILE A 207 -3.56 14.60 -14.83
N ASP A 208 -3.44 14.49 -16.14
CA ASP A 208 -4.59 14.41 -17.05
C ASP A 208 -5.41 13.13 -16.80
N GLU A 209 -4.75 12.01 -16.50
CA GLU A 209 -5.40 10.75 -16.18
C GLU A 209 -6.11 10.82 -14.81
N ILE A 210 -5.44 11.38 -13.82
CA ILE A 210 -6.00 11.58 -12.47
C ILE A 210 -7.24 12.49 -12.56
N GLU A 211 -7.16 13.58 -13.30
CA GLU A 211 -8.29 14.50 -13.46
C GLU A 211 -9.45 13.84 -14.19
N SER A 212 -9.20 13.08 -15.25
CA SER A 212 -10.25 12.35 -15.96
C SER A 212 -10.91 11.28 -15.09
N PHE A 213 -10.15 10.68 -14.19
CA PHE A 213 -10.67 9.71 -13.23
C PHE A 213 -11.54 10.37 -12.15
N LEU A 214 -11.12 11.51 -11.61
CA LEU A 214 -11.79 12.19 -10.50
C LEU A 214 -13.08 12.90 -10.94
N TYR A 215 -13.08 13.52 -12.13
CA TYR A 215 -14.20 14.28 -12.63
C TYR A 215 -15.08 13.48 -13.59
N SER A 216 -16.37 13.80 -13.64
CA SER A 216 -17.21 13.31 -14.72
C SER A 216 -16.76 13.95 -16.06
N PRO A 217 -17.08 13.34 -17.23
CA PRO A 217 -16.68 13.90 -18.52
C PRO A 217 -17.07 15.37 -18.73
N ASP A 218 -18.15 15.81 -18.13
CA ASP A 218 -18.63 17.20 -18.24
C ASP A 218 -17.92 18.14 -17.26
N GLU A 219 -17.70 17.70 -16.04
CA GLU A 219 -16.92 18.44 -15.02
C GLU A 219 -15.46 18.59 -15.43
N TRP A 220 -14.86 17.56 -16.01
CA TRP A 220 -13.52 17.58 -16.58
C TRP A 220 -13.34 18.66 -17.66
N LYS A 221 -14.29 18.76 -18.60
CA LYS A 221 -14.25 19.79 -19.65
C LYS A 221 -14.39 21.20 -19.08
N ALA A 222 -15.19 21.41 -18.06
CA ALA A 222 -15.34 22.68 -17.37
C ALA A 222 -14.07 23.12 -16.67
N SER A 223 -13.46 22.23 -15.88
CA SER A 223 -12.20 22.46 -15.15
C SER A 223 -11.03 22.82 -16.08
N ARG A 224 -10.92 22.16 -17.24
CA ARG A 224 -9.89 22.51 -18.24
C ARG A 224 -10.09 23.88 -18.89
N ARG A 225 -11.34 24.35 -19.04
CA ARG A 225 -11.61 25.69 -19.58
C ARG A 225 -11.20 26.79 -18.59
N GLU A 226 -11.45 26.57 -17.29
CA GLU A 226 -11.07 27.54 -16.24
C GLU A 226 -9.56 27.72 -16.09
N ARG A 227 -8.76 26.67 -16.29
CA ARG A 227 -7.29 26.74 -16.20
C ARG A 227 -6.60 27.32 -17.43
N ARG A 228 -7.33 27.52 -18.56
CA ARG A 228 -6.80 28.11 -19.77
C ARG A 228 -7.08 29.62 -19.91
N ASN A 229 -7.87 30.17 -19.01
CA ASN A 229 -8.14 31.61 -18.87
C ASN A 229 -7.37 32.17 -17.66
#